data_735f54ce1ccec558e82aee08746c22e1
#
_entry.id   735f54ce1ccec558e82aee08746c22e1
#
_cell.length_a   1.000
_cell.length_b   1.000
_cell.length_c   1.000
_cell.angle_alpha   90.00
_cell.angle_beta   90.00
_cell.angle_gamma   90.00
#
_symmetry.space_group_name_H-M   'P 1'
#
loop_
_entity.id
_entity.type
_entity.pdbx_description
1 polymer ?
#
loop_
_entity_poly.entity_id
_entity_poly.type
_entity_poly.pdbx_seq_one_letter_code
_entity_poly.pdbx_strand_id
1 'polypeptide(L)'
;TAVKQSGLLREKALGYLQPFIDKSEVPTIAVFNTLNWQRSGLINVYIDHDILPLDKEFKIIDDKGRNLPAHLIKSRNDGSYWSIWVQEIPPLGFVKLRVEVDRSVTRTLNKTAEVNTLENQFYKIELDTKKGAITSIYDKELHLELVDPQCDKLLGSVIYEELENRHTMERLTNANR
;
A
#
# COMPACT_ATOMS: atom_id res chain seq x y z
N THR A 1 23.67 12.40 -3.35
CA THR A 1 23.79 12.07 -4.76
C THR A 1 22.51 12.46 -5.50
N ALA A 2 22.45 12.33 -6.82
CA ALA A 2 21.38 12.89 -7.69
C ALA A 2 19.95 12.59 -7.21
N VAL A 3 19.66 11.37 -6.76
CA VAL A 3 18.32 10.99 -6.25
C VAL A 3 17.92 11.81 -5.01
N LYS A 4 18.83 12.03 -4.08
CA LYS A 4 18.55 12.86 -2.89
C LYS A 4 18.33 14.33 -3.27
N GLN A 5 19.10 14.84 -4.21
CA GLN A 5 18.96 16.23 -4.68
C GLN A 5 17.65 16.44 -5.45
N SER A 6 17.26 15.51 -6.33
CA SER A 6 15.99 15.58 -7.05
C SER A 6 14.78 15.47 -6.10
N GLY A 7 14.86 14.64 -5.06
CA GLY A 7 13.86 14.57 -3.99
C GLY A 7 13.70 15.91 -3.26
N LEU A 8 14.80 16.49 -2.83
CA LEU A 8 14.79 17.80 -2.16
C LEU A 8 14.24 18.93 -3.03
N LEU A 9 14.60 18.95 -4.31
CA LEU A 9 14.06 19.94 -5.27
C LEU A 9 12.56 19.79 -5.46
N ARG A 10 12.08 18.55 -5.57
CA ARG A 10 10.65 18.26 -5.64
C ARG A 10 9.90 18.73 -4.38
N GLU A 11 10.42 18.43 -3.21
CA GLU A 11 9.82 18.87 -1.94
C GLU A 11 9.74 20.39 -1.84
N LYS A 12 10.82 21.09 -2.21
CA LYS A 12 10.83 22.55 -2.25
C LYS A 12 9.82 23.10 -3.26
N ALA A 13 9.76 22.53 -4.46
CA ALA A 13 8.82 22.96 -5.48
C ALA A 13 7.35 22.79 -5.04
N LEU A 14 7.02 21.65 -4.42
CA LEU A 14 5.69 21.41 -3.84
C LEU A 14 5.39 22.38 -2.68
N GLY A 15 6.39 22.69 -1.84
CA GLY A 15 6.25 23.69 -0.79
C GLY A 15 5.92 25.09 -1.32
N TYR A 16 6.47 25.49 -2.46
CA TYR A 16 6.15 26.76 -3.10
C TYR A 16 4.72 26.79 -3.69
N LEU A 17 4.11 25.64 -3.98
CA LEU A 17 2.72 25.56 -4.43
C LEU A 17 1.72 25.63 -3.28
N GLN A 18 2.13 25.35 -2.07
CA GLN A 18 1.24 25.35 -0.88
C GLN A 18 0.44 26.64 -0.70
N PRO A 19 1.01 27.87 -0.85
CA PRO A 19 0.23 29.11 -0.70
C PRO A 19 -0.89 29.31 -1.72
N PHE A 20 -0.85 28.58 -2.84
CA PHE A 20 -1.86 28.64 -3.91
C PHE A 20 -2.98 27.61 -3.73
N ILE A 21 -2.89 26.76 -2.70
CA ILE A 21 -3.94 25.80 -2.34
C ILE A 21 -4.84 26.47 -1.30
N ASP A 22 -6.14 26.52 -1.57
CA ASP A 22 -7.10 27.05 -0.63
C ASP A 22 -7.01 26.32 0.72
N LYS A 23 -6.91 27.09 1.78
CA LYS A 23 -6.91 26.55 3.14
C LYS A 23 -8.25 25.87 3.43
N SER A 24 -8.19 24.77 4.13
CA SER A 24 -9.35 24.03 4.62
C SER A 24 -9.41 24.11 6.14
N GLU A 25 -10.62 24.15 6.68
CA GLU A 25 -10.84 24.08 8.14
C GLU A 25 -10.59 22.67 8.69
N VAL A 26 -10.65 21.65 7.81
CA VAL A 26 -10.36 20.26 8.17
C VAL A 26 -8.99 19.86 7.63
N PRO A 27 -8.28 18.93 8.27
CA PRO A 27 -7.01 18.41 7.78
C PRO A 27 -7.17 17.88 6.36
N THR A 28 -6.27 18.32 5.46
CA THR A 28 -6.39 18.04 4.03
C THR A 28 -5.04 17.63 3.48
N ILE A 29 -5.03 16.58 2.65
CA ILE A 29 -3.87 16.07 1.93
C ILE A 29 -3.99 16.54 0.47
N ALA A 30 -3.02 17.29 -0.02
CA ALA A 30 -2.93 17.65 -1.43
C ALA A 30 -2.07 16.63 -2.17
N VAL A 31 -2.64 15.97 -3.18
CA VAL A 31 -1.97 14.95 -3.97
C VAL A 31 -1.71 15.46 -5.37
N PHE A 32 -0.43 15.69 -5.70
CA PHE A 32 -0.02 16.25 -6.98
C PHE A 32 0.30 15.16 -8.01
N ASN A 33 -0.14 15.37 -9.23
CA ASN A 33 0.29 14.63 -10.40
C ASN A 33 1.24 15.50 -11.23
N THR A 34 2.51 15.09 -11.30
CA THR A 34 3.54 15.81 -12.06
C THR A 34 3.64 15.36 -13.51
N LEU A 35 2.78 14.45 -13.95
CA LEU A 35 2.73 13.92 -15.31
C LEU A 35 1.70 14.67 -16.13
N ASN A 36 1.86 14.65 -17.45
CA ASN A 36 0.98 15.33 -18.41
C ASN A 36 -0.25 14.50 -18.83
N TRP A 37 -0.54 13.41 -18.13
CA TRP A 37 -1.75 12.59 -18.30
C TRP A 37 -2.41 12.32 -16.95
N GLN A 38 -3.71 12.07 -16.97
CA GLN A 38 -4.49 11.67 -15.80
C GLN A 38 -4.01 10.32 -15.29
N ARG A 39 -3.93 10.17 -13.96
CA ARG A 39 -3.54 8.89 -13.35
C ARG A 39 -4.30 8.59 -12.07
N SER A 40 -4.39 7.31 -11.77
CA SER A 40 -4.78 6.80 -10.46
C SER A 40 -3.61 6.05 -9.84
N GLY A 41 -3.54 5.95 -8.52
CA GLY A 41 -2.47 5.21 -7.87
C GLY A 41 -2.54 5.24 -6.35
N LEU A 42 -1.73 4.39 -5.74
CA LEU A 42 -1.50 4.39 -4.30
C LEU A 42 -0.55 5.53 -3.92
N ILE A 43 -0.92 6.27 -2.90
CA ILE A 43 -0.04 7.21 -2.23
C ILE A 43 0.25 6.69 -0.82
N ASN A 44 1.47 6.92 -0.35
CA ASN A 44 1.84 6.68 1.03
C ASN A 44 2.04 8.02 1.73
N VAL A 45 1.33 8.23 2.82
CA VAL A 45 1.36 9.47 3.59
C VAL A 45 1.56 9.16 5.06
N TYR A 46 2.36 9.97 5.73
CA TYR A 46 2.45 9.99 7.18
C TYR A 46 1.44 10.99 7.75
N ILE A 47 0.62 10.55 8.69
CA ILE A 47 -0.37 11.38 9.36
C ILE A 47 -0.12 11.28 10.87
N ASP A 48 0.03 12.44 11.49
CA ASP A 48 0.19 12.58 12.93
C ASP A 48 -1.05 12.09 13.68
N HIS A 49 -0.87 11.51 14.88
CA HIS A 49 -1.99 11.01 15.69
C HIS A 49 -2.85 12.15 16.26
N ASP A 50 -2.34 13.39 16.33
CA ASP A 50 -3.16 14.56 16.68
C ASP A 50 -4.21 14.85 15.60
N ILE A 51 -3.89 14.54 14.34
CA ILE A 51 -4.78 14.69 13.19
C ILE A 51 -5.66 13.44 13.04
N LEU A 52 -5.04 12.25 13.02
CA LEU A 52 -5.71 10.97 12.82
C LEU A 52 -5.33 9.97 13.91
N PRO A 53 -6.05 9.99 15.05
CA PRO A 53 -5.86 8.98 16.09
C PRO A 53 -6.17 7.57 15.61
N LEU A 54 -5.38 6.57 16.05
CA LEU A 54 -5.55 5.18 15.62
C LEU A 54 -6.84 4.53 16.09
N ASP A 55 -7.34 4.98 17.25
CA ASP A 55 -8.51 4.45 17.91
C ASP A 55 -9.82 5.11 17.49
N LYS A 56 -9.81 6.01 16.51
CA LYS A 56 -10.99 6.73 16.05
C LYS A 56 -11.44 6.31 14.66
N GLU A 57 -12.75 6.34 14.44
CA GLU A 57 -13.31 6.17 13.10
C GLU A 57 -13.00 7.40 12.26
N PHE A 58 -12.69 7.18 11.00
CA PHE A 58 -12.38 8.25 10.06
C PHE A 58 -12.80 7.91 8.64
N LYS A 59 -12.88 8.95 7.81
CA LYS A 59 -13.09 8.85 6.37
C LYS A 59 -12.09 9.75 5.66
N ILE A 60 -11.63 9.31 4.51
CA ILE A 60 -10.84 10.14 3.60
C ILE A 60 -11.70 10.43 2.38
N ILE A 61 -12.09 11.69 2.23
CA ILE A 61 -13.06 12.12 1.22
C ILE A 61 -12.35 12.94 0.16
N ASP A 62 -12.52 12.58 -1.11
CA ASP A 62 -11.98 13.34 -2.24
C ASP A 62 -12.87 14.55 -2.62
N ASP A 63 -12.43 15.32 -3.64
CA ASP A 63 -13.16 16.49 -4.14
C ASP A 63 -14.52 16.13 -4.76
N LYS A 64 -14.75 14.86 -5.11
CA LYS A 64 -16.02 14.34 -5.66
C LYS A 64 -16.94 13.79 -4.58
N GLY A 65 -16.54 13.84 -3.32
CA GLY A 65 -17.30 13.30 -2.18
C GLY A 65 -17.18 11.78 -2.00
N ARG A 66 -16.25 11.11 -2.70
CA ARG A 66 -16.03 9.67 -2.59
C ARG A 66 -15.21 9.36 -1.34
N ASN A 67 -15.64 8.37 -0.58
CA ASN A 67 -14.84 7.82 0.52
C ASN A 67 -13.77 6.87 -0.05
N LEU A 68 -12.51 7.23 0.15
CA LEU A 68 -11.37 6.48 -0.37
C LEU A 68 -10.89 5.45 0.66
N PRO A 69 -10.58 4.22 0.23
CA PRO A 69 -10.02 3.22 1.13
C PRO A 69 -8.61 3.62 1.56
N ALA A 70 -8.37 3.54 2.87
CA ALA A 70 -7.07 3.80 3.49
C ALA A 70 -6.62 2.59 4.30
N HIS A 71 -5.40 2.15 4.08
CA HIS A 71 -4.81 1.01 4.76
C HIS A 71 -3.63 1.46 5.64
N LEU A 72 -3.62 1.03 6.90
CA LEU A 72 -2.52 1.26 7.82
C LEU A 72 -1.32 0.39 7.43
N ILE A 73 -0.21 1.03 7.05
CA ILE A 73 1.04 0.33 6.72
C ILE A 73 1.85 0.07 8.00
N LYS A 74 2.04 1.11 8.79
CA LYS A 74 2.88 1.08 9.99
C LYS A 74 2.50 2.20 10.94
N SER A 75 2.44 1.91 12.22
CA SER A 75 2.29 2.89 13.28
C SER A 75 3.63 3.21 13.94
N ARG A 76 3.77 4.45 14.43
CA ARG A 76 4.81 4.95 15.32
C ARG A 76 4.17 5.60 16.54
N ASN A 77 4.98 6.14 17.45
CA ASN A 77 4.47 6.76 18.67
C ASN A 77 3.68 8.05 18.41
N ASP A 78 4.08 8.81 17.41
CA ASP A 78 3.59 10.17 17.09
C ASP A 78 2.64 10.21 15.88
N GLY A 79 2.64 9.17 15.05
CA GLY A 79 1.81 9.12 13.85
C GLY A 79 1.90 7.79 13.13
N SER A 80 1.25 7.70 11.99
CA SER A 80 1.14 6.45 11.23
C SER A 80 1.28 6.67 9.73
N TYR A 81 1.84 5.67 9.05
CA TYR A 81 1.90 5.61 7.59
C TYR A 81 0.65 4.92 7.07
N TRP A 82 -0.02 5.60 6.14
CA TRP A 82 -1.23 5.13 5.48
C TRP A 82 -1.01 5.02 3.99
N SER A 83 -1.57 3.98 3.38
CA SER A 83 -1.66 3.82 1.93
C SER A 83 -3.09 4.13 1.51
N ILE A 84 -3.27 5.07 0.58
CA ILE A 84 -4.57 5.53 0.11
C ILE A 84 -4.62 5.37 -1.40
N TRP A 85 -5.69 4.75 -1.92
CA TRP A 85 -5.93 4.67 -3.35
C TRP A 85 -6.62 5.93 -3.85
N VAL A 86 -5.90 6.73 -4.66
CA VAL A 86 -6.41 7.98 -5.23
C VAL A 86 -6.67 7.82 -6.71
N GLN A 87 -7.84 8.22 -7.16
CA GLN A 87 -8.29 8.06 -8.54
C GLN A 87 -8.32 9.39 -9.28
N GLU A 88 -8.09 9.31 -10.60
CA GLU A 88 -8.35 10.40 -11.54
C GLU A 88 -7.64 11.72 -11.22
N ILE A 89 -6.41 11.66 -10.74
CA ILE A 89 -5.61 12.84 -10.47
C ILE A 89 -5.31 13.52 -11.80
N PRO A 90 -5.73 14.79 -12.02
CA PRO A 90 -5.61 15.45 -13.32
C PRO A 90 -4.16 15.64 -13.75
N PRO A 91 -3.88 15.75 -15.06
CA PRO A 91 -2.53 16.02 -15.57
C PRO A 91 -2.02 17.36 -15.05
N LEU A 92 -0.75 17.39 -14.61
CA LEU A 92 -0.07 18.59 -14.06
C LEU A 92 -0.91 19.33 -13.00
N GLY A 93 -1.77 18.60 -12.29
CA GLY A 93 -2.71 19.14 -11.33
C GLY A 93 -2.66 18.40 -9.98
N PHE A 94 -3.65 18.64 -9.17
CA PHE A 94 -3.78 18.01 -7.87
C PHE A 94 -5.24 17.73 -7.51
N VAL A 95 -5.44 16.86 -6.53
CA VAL A 95 -6.71 16.64 -5.84
C VAL A 95 -6.52 16.87 -4.34
N LYS A 96 -7.58 17.28 -3.66
CA LYS A 96 -7.61 17.45 -2.20
C LYS A 96 -8.36 16.30 -1.56
N LEU A 97 -7.76 15.70 -0.54
CA LEU A 97 -8.35 14.64 0.26
C LEU A 97 -8.60 15.18 1.66
N ARG A 98 -9.85 15.29 2.08
CA ARG A 98 -10.20 15.70 3.44
C ARG A 98 -10.14 14.50 4.37
N VAL A 99 -9.52 14.69 5.53
CA VAL A 99 -9.44 13.68 6.60
C VAL A 99 -10.50 14.04 7.64
N GLU A 100 -11.63 13.35 7.62
CA GLU A 100 -12.75 13.55 8.53
C GLU A 100 -12.69 12.48 9.63
N VAL A 101 -12.49 12.91 10.88
CA VAL A 101 -12.36 12.02 12.04
C VAL A 101 -13.60 12.16 12.92
N ASP A 102 -14.27 11.04 13.15
CA ASP A 102 -15.34 10.99 14.16
C ASP A 102 -14.73 10.68 15.54
N ARG A 103 -14.50 11.73 16.32
CA ARG A 103 -13.91 11.61 17.65
C ARG A 103 -14.85 10.99 18.69
N SER A 104 -16.15 10.87 18.38
CA SER A 104 -17.14 10.28 19.27
C SER A 104 -17.14 8.75 19.22
N VAL A 105 -16.73 8.17 18.10
CA VAL A 105 -16.71 6.74 17.86
C VAL A 105 -15.30 6.19 18.05
N THR A 106 -15.17 5.19 18.91
CA THR A 106 -13.89 4.47 19.07
C THR A 106 -13.86 3.28 18.12
N ARG A 107 -12.84 3.26 17.27
CA ARG A 107 -12.60 2.16 16.35
C ARG A 107 -12.12 0.94 17.13
N THR A 108 -12.87 -0.12 17.11
CA THR A 108 -12.37 -1.43 17.55
C THR A 108 -11.46 -1.95 16.44
N LEU A 109 -10.17 -1.98 16.69
CA LEU A 109 -9.23 -2.70 15.82
C LEU A 109 -9.58 -4.19 15.95
N ASN A 110 -10.53 -4.64 15.15
CA ASN A 110 -10.82 -6.05 15.04
C ASN A 110 -9.53 -6.74 14.63
N LYS A 111 -9.08 -7.71 15.44
CA LYS A 111 -8.05 -8.66 14.99
C LYS A 111 -8.52 -9.14 13.63
N THR A 112 -7.69 -8.95 12.62
CA THR A 112 -7.93 -9.41 11.26
C THR A 112 -8.41 -10.85 11.36
N ALA A 113 -9.66 -11.11 10.97
CA ALA A 113 -10.12 -12.48 10.82
C ALA A 113 -9.11 -13.20 9.91
N GLU A 114 -8.80 -14.46 10.21
CA GLU A 114 -7.95 -15.25 9.33
C GLU A 114 -8.64 -15.32 7.97
N VAL A 115 -8.17 -14.50 7.05
CA VAL A 115 -8.71 -14.44 5.69
C VAL A 115 -7.84 -15.35 4.85
N ASN A 116 -8.39 -16.50 4.47
CA ASN A 116 -7.70 -17.45 3.59
C ASN A 116 -7.88 -17.11 2.10
N THR A 117 -8.74 -16.15 1.79
CA THR A 117 -9.04 -15.75 0.42
C THR A 117 -9.04 -14.23 0.32
N LEU A 118 -8.28 -13.71 -0.62
CA LEU A 118 -8.29 -12.30 -1.02
C LEU A 118 -8.85 -12.21 -2.43
N GLU A 119 -9.80 -11.32 -2.65
CA GLU A 119 -10.46 -11.21 -3.94
C GLU A 119 -10.74 -9.76 -4.31
N ASN A 120 -10.46 -9.42 -5.57
CA ASN A 120 -10.83 -8.16 -6.17
C ASN A 120 -11.42 -8.41 -7.58
N GLN A 121 -11.62 -7.34 -8.36
CA GLN A 121 -12.16 -7.48 -9.72
C GLN A 121 -11.23 -8.21 -10.70
N PHE A 122 -9.92 -8.28 -10.43
CA PHE A 122 -8.91 -8.84 -11.32
C PHE A 122 -8.45 -10.24 -10.87
N TYR A 123 -8.25 -10.44 -9.57
CA TYR A 123 -7.64 -11.63 -9.01
C TYR A 123 -8.45 -12.22 -7.87
N LYS A 124 -8.40 -13.57 -7.76
CA LYS A 124 -8.74 -14.31 -6.55
C LYS A 124 -7.50 -15.05 -6.08
N ILE A 125 -7.09 -14.82 -4.82
CA ILE A 125 -5.90 -15.39 -4.21
C ILE A 125 -6.33 -16.27 -3.04
N GLU A 126 -5.84 -17.51 -2.98
CA GLU A 126 -6.06 -18.41 -1.87
C GLU A 126 -4.77 -18.68 -1.10
N LEU A 127 -4.87 -18.66 0.21
CA LEU A 127 -3.76 -18.77 1.15
C LEU A 127 -3.90 -20.02 2.01
N ASP A 128 -2.84 -20.81 2.13
CA ASP A 128 -2.71 -21.82 3.17
C ASP A 128 -1.99 -21.19 4.37
N THR A 129 -2.75 -20.74 5.36
CA THR A 129 -2.20 -20.07 6.56
C THR A 129 -1.37 -21.01 7.43
N LYS A 130 -1.58 -22.34 7.35
CA LYS A 130 -0.79 -23.32 8.09
C LYS A 130 0.59 -23.50 7.49
N LYS A 131 0.68 -23.47 6.18
CA LYS A 131 1.96 -23.57 5.43
C LYS A 131 2.61 -22.22 5.19
N GLY A 132 1.88 -21.11 5.43
CA GLY A 132 2.35 -19.76 5.12
C GLY A 132 2.62 -19.55 3.63
N ALA A 133 1.74 -20.07 2.77
CA ALA A 133 1.95 -20.13 1.34
C ALA A 133 0.71 -19.70 0.56
N ILE A 134 0.91 -19.25 -0.67
CA ILE A 134 -0.13 -18.97 -1.64
C ILE A 134 -0.39 -20.26 -2.44
N THR A 135 -1.61 -20.74 -2.42
CA THR A 135 -2.03 -21.99 -3.10
C THR A 135 -2.71 -21.77 -4.43
N SER A 136 -3.26 -20.57 -4.66
CA SER A 136 -3.92 -20.20 -5.91
C SER A 136 -3.79 -18.69 -6.14
N ILE A 137 -3.55 -18.30 -7.37
CA ILE A 137 -3.71 -16.94 -7.90
C ILE A 137 -4.47 -17.09 -9.21
N TYR A 138 -5.78 -16.91 -9.15
CA TYR A 138 -6.62 -16.98 -10.34
C TYR A 138 -6.78 -15.60 -10.96
N ASP A 139 -6.32 -15.43 -12.21
CA ASP A 139 -6.55 -14.25 -13.03
C ASP A 139 -7.94 -14.33 -13.67
N LYS A 140 -8.81 -13.39 -13.30
CA LYS A 140 -10.21 -13.38 -13.76
C LYS A 140 -10.38 -12.87 -15.19
N GLU A 141 -9.45 -12.05 -15.66
CA GLU A 141 -9.47 -11.50 -17.02
C GLU A 141 -8.98 -12.54 -18.03
N LEU A 142 -7.89 -13.23 -17.69
CA LEU A 142 -7.32 -14.27 -18.52
C LEU A 142 -7.97 -15.65 -18.31
N HIS A 143 -8.79 -15.80 -17.26
CA HIS A 143 -9.35 -17.08 -16.82
C HIS A 143 -8.28 -18.17 -16.59
N LEU A 144 -7.17 -17.77 -15.95
CA LEU A 144 -5.98 -18.58 -15.82
C LEU A 144 -5.53 -18.71 -14.37
N GLU A 145 -5.20 -19.95 -13.95
CA GLU A 145 -4.50 -20.21 -12.70
C GLU A 145 -2.99 -19.96 -12.91
N LEU A 146 -2.40 -19.09 -12.07
CA LEU A 146 -1.00 -18.70 -12.19
C LEU A 146 -0.06 -19.49 -11.27
N VAL A 147 -0.61 -20.25 -10.32
CA VAL A 147 0.16 -21.10 -9.40
C VAL A 147 0.12 -22.53 -9.88
N ASP A 148 1.28 -23.16 -10.08
CA ASP A 148 1.36 -24.58 -10.38
C ASP A 148 1.01 -25.41 -9.11
N PRO A 149 -0.13 -26.11 -9.08
CA PRO A 149 -0.54 -26.89 -7.91
C PRO A 149 0.30 -28.15 -7.69
N GLN A 150 1.12 -28.55 -8.69
CA GLN A 150 1.97 -29.74 -8.63
C GLN A 150 3.39 -29.44 -8.23
N CYS A 151 3.71 -28.17 -7.98
CA CYS A 151 5.05 -27.77 -7.53
C CYS A 151 5.26 -28.20 -6.08
N ASP A 152 6.36 -28.91 -5.81
CA ASP A 152 6.74 -29.32 -4.45
C ASP A 152 7.01 -28.13 -3.51
N LYS A 153 7.39 -26.99 -4.08
CA LYS A 153 7.66 -25.74 -3.36
C LYS A 153 6.53 -24.77 -3.60
N LEU A 154 5.75 -24.52 -2.56
CA LEU A 154 4.61 -23.62 -2.63
C LEU A 154 5.06 -22.16 -2.76
N LEU A 155 4.30 -21.38 -3.53
CA LEU A 155 4.59 -19.96 -3.77
C LEU A 155 4.54 -19.18 -2.45
N GLY A 156 5.61 -18.40 -2.19
CA GLY A 156 5.73 -17.58 -0.98
C GLY A 156 6.06 -18.34 0.31
N SER A 157 6.19 -19.67 0.26
CA SER A 157 6.60 -20.43 1.44
C SER A 157 8.04 -20.13 1.85
N VAL A 158 8.30 -20.18 3.16
CA VAL A 158 9.65 -20.09 3.70
C VAL A 158 10.31 -21.43 3.55
N ILE A 159 11.44 -21.48 2.83
CA ILE A 159 12.25 -22.68 2.65
C ILE A 159 13.46 -22.56 3.56
N TYR A 160 13.61 -23.53 4.46
CA TYR A 160 14.81 -23.68 5.27
C TYR A 160 15.63 -24.83 4.73
N GLU A 161 16.89 -24.56 4.37
CA GLU A 161 17.83 -25.57 3.90
C GLU A 161 19.00 -25.66 4.88
N GLU A 162 19.25 -26.84 5.39
CA GLU A 162 20.39 -27.14 6.23
C GLU A 162 21.46 -27.89 5.40
N LEU A 163 22.64 -27.33 5.38
CA LEU A 163 23.77 -27.89 4.65
C LEU A 163 24.73 -28.56 5.62
N GLU A 164 25.08 -29.80 5.36
CA GLU A 164 26.02 -30.55 6.19
C GLU A 164 27.42 -29.88 6.27
N ASN A 165 27.83 -29.23 5.19
CA ASN A 165 29.11 -28.53 5.14
C ASN A 165 29.19 -27.53 3.97
N ARG A 166 30.20 -26.65 4.00
CA ARG A 166 30.43 -25.62 2.99
C ARG A 166 30.61 -26.13 1.55
N HIS A 167 31.19 -27.34 1.40
CA HIS A 167 31.42 -27.90 0.07
C HIS A 167 30.15 -28.36 -0.65
N THR A 168 29.09 -28.64 0.10
CA THR A 168 27.77 -28.94 -0.48
C THR A 168 27.18 -27.71 -1.20
N MET A 169 27.43 -26.50 -0.69
CA MET A 169 27.00 -25.25 -1.31
C MET A 169 27.70 -25.00 -2.66
N GLU A 170 28.99 -25.33 -2.77
CA GLU A 170 29.76 -25.19 -4.01
C GLU A 170 29.28 -26.13 -5.10
N ARG A 171 28.82 -27.35 -4.74
CA ARG A 171 28.22 -28.29 -5.70
C ARG A 171 26.90 -27.80 -6.27
N LEU A 172 26.04 -27.25 -5.43
CA LEU A 172 24.72 -26.73 -5.85
C LEU A 172 24.86 -25.54 -6.79
N THR A 173 25.80 -24.63 -6.52
CA THR A 173 26.09 -23.49 -7.40
C THR A 173 26.70 -23.87 -8.74
N ASN A 174 27.45 -24.96 -8.80
CA ASN A 174 28.07 -25.45 -10.04
C ASN A 174 27.14 -26.36 -10.87
N ALA A 175 26.14 -26.98 -10.27
CA ALA A 175 25.14 -27.80 -10.97
C ALA A 175 24.09 -26.95 -11.75
N ASN A 176 23.98 -25.66 -11.45
CA ASN A 176 23.04 -24.72 -12.09
C ASN A 176 23.74 -23.79 -13.11
N ARG A 177 24.96 -24.09 -13.54
CA ARG A 177 25.66 -23.46 -14.65
C ARG A 177 25.81 -24.45 -15.81
#